data_cd438bd13c3d6c5f07a530f84da0a8c2
#
_entry.id   cd438bd13c3d6c5f07a530f84da0a8c2
#
_cell.length_a   1.000
_cell.length_b   1.000
_cell.length_c   1.000
_cell.angle_alpha   90.00
_cell.angle_beta   90.00
_cell.angle_gamma   90.00
#
_symmetry.space_group_name_H-M   'P 1'
#
loop_
_entity.id
_entity.type
_entity.pdbx_description
1 polymer ?
#
loop_
_entity_poly.entity_id
_entity_poly.type
_entity_poly.pdbx_seq_one_letter_code
_entity_poly.pdbx_strand_id
1 'polypeptide(L)'
;MIHHLSIAARDPKQAAGVLAELMGGKAVPFPPNPGSFFALQLDEHGSGVEVYPAGTELEPNGDVGGTFVKQPRERGYGSTHFALSVLTDAQKVGRSAMSGGSARPSSQSNSGR
;
A
#
# COMPACT_ATOMS: atom_id res chain seq x y z
N MET A 1 -5.84 -8.89 16.87
CA MET A 1 -6.26 -7.92 15.84
C MET A 1 -5.07 -7.11 15.38
N ILE A 2 -4.90 -6.96 14.09
CA ILE A 2 -3.85 -6.13 13.53
C ILE A 2 -4.44 -4.77 13.23
N HIS A 3 -3.91 -3.72 13.84
CA HIS A 3 -4.43 -2.37 13.63
C HIS A 3 -3.85 -1.74 12.38
N HIS A 4 -2.58 -1.96 12.10
CA HIS A 4 -2.01 -1.47 10.86
C HIS A 4 -0.79 -2.31 10.50
N LEU A 5 -0.42 -2.22 9.24
CA LEU A 5 0.81 -2.82 8.75
C LEU A 5 1.37 -1.92 7.67
N SER A 6 2.58 -2.20 7.23
CA SER A 6 3.26 -1.36 6.26
C SER A 6 3.70 -2.18 5.06
N ILE A 7 3.60 -1.58 3.90
CA ILE A 7 4.09 -2.18 2.66
C ILE A 7 4.85 -1.10 1.89
N ALA A 8 5.59 -1.51 0.88
CA ALA A 8 6.28 -0.59 -0.01
C ALA A 8 5.67 -0.66 -1.39
N ALA A 9 5.68 0.45 -2.09
CA ALA A 9 5.15 0.53 -3.45
C ALA A 9 5.93 1.57 -4.22
N ARG A 10 5.96 1.42 -5.54
CA ARG A 10 6.61 2.41 -6.38
C ARG A 10 5.85 3.73 -6.37
N ASP A 11 4.54 3.66 -6.27
CA ASP A 11 3.69 4.84 -6.21
C ASP A 11 2.80 4.73 -4.97
N PRO A 12 3.30 5.17 -3.81
CA PRO A 12 2.54 5.01 -2.57
C PRO A 12 1.18 5.70 -2.59
N LYS A 13 1.09 6.87 -3.22
CA LYS A 13 -0.17 7.59 -3.26
C LYS A 13 -1.22 6.78 -4.01
N GLN A 14 -0.84 6.21 -5.14
CA GLN A 14 -1.77 5.42 -5.92
C GLN A 14 -2.16 4.14 -5.18
N ALA A 15 -1.19 3.44 -4.63
CA ALA A 15 -1.47 2.21 -3.92
C ALA A 15 -2.36 2.45 -2.71
N ALA A 16 -2.07 3.49 -1.94
CA ALA A 16 -2.89 3.82 -0.79
C ALA A 16 -4.30 4.24 -1.22
N GLY A 17 -4.41 4.93 -2.34
CA GLY A 17 -5.71 5.32 -2.85
C GLY A 17 -6.58 4.14 -3.21
N VAL A 18 -6.00 3.14 -3.87
CA VAL A 18 -6.75 1.93 -4.22
C VAL A 18 -7.18 1.18 -2.97
N LEU A 19 -6.26 1.02 -2.01
CA LEU A 19 -6.58 0.34 -0.77
C LEU A 19 -7.68 1.06 -0.01
N ALA A 20 -7.59 2.38 0.08
CA ALA A 20 -8.59 3.17 0.78
C ALA A 20 -9.97 3.01 0.12
N GLU A 21 -9.99 3.00 -1.20
CA GLU A 21 -11.26 2.82 -1.89
C GLU A 21 -11.86 1.45 -1.61
N LEU A 22 -11.04 0.41 -1.62
CA LEU A 22 -11.52 -0.94 -1.32
C LEU A 22 -12.02 -1.06 0.10
N MET A 23 -11.39 -0.36 1.04
CA MET A 23 -11.80 -0.41 2.44
C MET A 23 -12.94 0.54 2.77
N GLY A 24 -13.34 1.39 1.83
CA GLY A 24 -14.35 2.39 2.11
C GLY A 24 -13.84 3.52 2.97
N GLY A 25 -12.56 3.78 2.92
CA GLY A 25 -11.92 4.77 3.77
C GLY A 25 -11.27 5.89 3.00
N LYS A 26 -10.11 6.33 3.46
CA LYS A 26 -9.47 7.51 2.90
C LYS A 26 -7.95 7.35 2.94
N ALA A 27 -7.28 7.82 1.89
CA ALA A 27 -5.81 7.85 1.88
C ALA A 27 -5.35 9.25 2.25
N VAL A 28 -4.36 9.32 3.12
CA VAL A 28 -3.79 10.60 3.56
C VAL A 28 -2.28 10.50 3.55
N PRO A 29 -1.57 11.62 3.45
CA PRO A 29 -0.12 11.58 3.56
C PRO A 29 0.30 11.07 4.93
N PHE A 30 1.47 10.45 4.96
CA PHE A 30 2.06 9.94 6.20
C PHE A 30 3.31 10.77 6.49
N PRO A 31 3.20 11.87 7.26
CA PRO A 31 4.29 12.81 7.43
C PRO A 31 5.60 12.26 7.99
N PRO A 32 5.58 11.25 8.88
CA PRO A 32 6.85 10.77 9.42
C PRO A 32 7.84 10.29 8.37
N ASN A 33 7.36 9.88 7.20
CA ASN A 33 8.24 9.50 6.11
C ASN A 33 7.70 10.13 4.84
N PRO A 34 8.19 11.31 4.45
CA PRO A 34 7.66 12.02 3.30
C PRO A 34 7.60 11.16 2.04
N GLY A 35 6.52 11.27 1.31
CA GLY A 35 6.30 10.43 0.14
C GLY A 35 5.50 9.18 0.46
N SER A 36 5.25 8.92 1.72
CA SER A 36 4.43 7.80 2.15
C SER A 36 2.99 8.22 2.35
N PHE A 37 2.09 7.27 2.28
CA PHE A 37 0.67 7.53 2.47
C PHE A 37 0.08 6.46 3.37
N PHE A 38 -1.01 6.80 4.02
CA PHE A 38 -1.70 5.91 4.93
C PHE A 38 -3.11 5.71 4.38
N ALA A 39 -3.45 4.48 4.07
CA ALA A 39 -4.81 4.14 3.66
C ALA A 39 -5.58 3.79 4.93
N LEU A 40 -6.49 4.66 5.33
CA LEU A 40 -7.24 4.52 6.58
C LEU A 40 -8.59 3.89 6.32
N GLN A 41 -8.97 2.97 7.16
CA GLN A 41 -10.30 2.37 7.08
C GLN A 41 -11.35 3.26 7.72
N LEU A 42 -10.93 4.19 8.58
CA LEU A 42 -11.83 5.11 9.30
C LEU A 42 -12.73 4.38 10.29
N ASP A 43 -12.18 3.36 10.91
CA ASP A 43 -12.90 2.67 11.98
C ASP A 43 -12.46 3.25 13.33
N GLU A 44 -12.99 2.68 14.39
CA GLU A 44 -12.70 3.20 15.72
C GLU A 44 -11.31 2.85 16.21
N HIS A 45 -10.61 1.98 15.49
CA HIS A 45 -9.28 1.52 15.91
C HIS A 45 -8.16 2.19 15.16
N GLY A 46 -8.46 3.01 14.17
CA GLY A 46 -7.42 3.61 13.34
C GLY A 46 -6.75 2.60 12.44
N SER A 47 -7.50 1.60 12.01
CA SER A 47 -6.92 0.56 11.17
C SER A 47 -6.53 1.08 9.82
N GLY A 48 -5.45 0.55 9.27
CA GLY A 48 -5.04 0.97 7.95
C GLY A 48 -3.75 0.35 7.49
N VAL A 49 -3.31 0.79 6.32
CA VAL A 49 -2.09 0.31 5.70
C VAL A 49 -1.21 1.50 5.39
N GLU A 50 0.00 1.50 5.93
CA GLU A 50 1.00 2.52 5.60
C GLU A 50 1.72 2.08 4.35
N VAL A 51 1.81 2.95 3.36
CA VAL A 51 2.46 2.62 2.11
C VAL A 51 3.66 3.53 1.94
N TYR A 52 4.84 2.94 1.91
CA TYR A 52 6.09 3.66 1.80
C TYR A 52 6.63 3.57 0.39
N PRO A 53 7.45 4.55 -0.02
CA PRO A 53 8.14 4.45 -1.32
C PRO A 53 9.02 3.20 -1.37
N ALA A 54 9.09 2.60 -2.53
CA ALA A 54 9.99 1.46 -2.73
C ALA A 54 11.40 1.87 -2.34
N GLY A 55 12.11 0.99 -1.66
CA GLY A 55 13.44 1.28 -1.17
C GLY A 55 13.48 1.82 0.24
N THR A 56 12.34 2.07 0.85
CA THR A 56 12.30 2.51 2.24
C THR A 56 12.61 1.32 3.16
N GLU A 57 13.48 1.56 4.13
CA GLU A 57 13.76 0.58 5.18
C GLU A 57 13.53 1.24 6.52
N LEU A 58 13.15 0.46 7.49
CA LEU A 58 12.92 0.96 8.84
C LEU A 58 13.95 0.28 9.71
N GLU A 59 14.96 1.02 10.12
CA GLU A 59 16.06 0.47 10.89
C GLU A 59 15.86 0.71 12.37
N PRO A 60 16.22 -0.26 13.22
CA PRO A 60 16.12 -0.04 14.66
C PRO A 60 16.99 1.13 15.08
N ASN A 61 16.51 1.91 16.03
CA ASN A 61 17.24 3.09 16.49
C ASN A 61 17.22 3.12 18.01
N GLY A 62 17.95 2.20 18.62
CA GLY A 62 18.10 2.14 20.06
C GLY A 62 16.75 2.12 20.76
N ASP A 63 16.59 2.98 21.72
CA ASP A 63 15.35 3.02 22.50
C ASP A 63 14.27 3.86 21.84
N VAL A 64 14.58 4.48 20.73
CA VAL A 64 13.65 5.40 20.12
C VAL A 64 12.68 4.73 19.17
N GLY A 65 12.94 3.51 18.78
CA GLY A 65 12.07 2.80 17.85
C GLY A 65 12.78 2.58 16.54
N GLY A 66 12.37 3.28 15.51
CA GLY A 66 12.94 3.06 14.18
C GLY A 66 13.22 4.34 13.46
N THR A 67 14.08 4.25 12.48
CA THR A 67 14.43 5.37 11.61
C THR A 67 14.18 4.95 10.18
N PHE A 68 13.48 5.79 9.44
CA PHE A 68 13.26 5.53 8.03
C PHE A 68 14.51 5.87 7.23
N VAL A 69 14.94 4.92 6.40
CA VAL A 69 16.11 5.09 5.57
C VAL A 69 15.76 4.74 4.15
N LYS A 70 16.27 5.51 3.20
CA LYS A 70 15.99 5.24 1.81
C LYS A 70 17.19 4.59 1.18
N GLN A 71 16.99 3.39 0.65
CA GLN A 71 18.04 2.68 -0.04
C GLN A 71 18.10 3.12 -1.48
N PRO A 72 19.30 3.20 -2.05
CA PRO A 72 19.45 3.71 -3.40
C PRO A 72 18.93 2.77 -4.49
N ARG A 73 18.84 1.49 -4.19
CA ARG A 73 18.40 0.55 -5.21
C ARG A 73 17.00 0.08 -4.94
N GLU A 74 16.30 -0.19 -6.00
CA GLU A 74 14.96 -0.68 -5.92
C GLU A 74 14.98 -2.17 -5.70
N ARG A 75 14.10 -2.66 -4.87
CA ARG A 75 13.99 -4.09 -4.64
C ARG A 75 13.05 -4.69 -5.65
N GLY A 76 13.22 -5.95 -5.94
CA GLY A 76 12.30 -6.67 -6.79
C GLY A 76 11.09 -7.13 -6.00
N TYR A 77 10.54 -8.25 -6.41
CA TYR A 77 9.38 -8.80 -5.72
C TYR A 77 9.80 -9.34 -4.37
N GLY A 78 8.98 -9.11 -3.39
CA GLY A 78 9.25 -9.58 -2.04
C GLY A 78 8.18 -10.54 -1.57
N SER A 79 8.30 -10.94 -0.33
CA SER A 79 7.33 -11.87 0.26
C SER A 79 6.26 -11.16 1.07
N THR A 80 6.33 -9.85 1.18
CA THR A 80 5.35 -9.10 1.95
C THR A 80 3.99 -9.15 1.27
N HIS A 81 3.02 -9.68 1.95
CA HIS A 81 1.67 -9.75 1.42
C HIS A 81 0.69 -9.93 2.56
N PHE A 82 -0.56 -9.65 2.30
CA PHE A 82 -1.61 -9.83 3.30
C PHE A 82 -2.94 -10.04 2.58
N ALA A 83 -3.88 -10.60 3.30
CA ALA A 83 -5.22 -10.80 2.79
C ALA A 83 -6.14 -9.78 3.44
N LEU A 84 -6.93 -9.12 2.64
CA LEU A 84 -7.82 -8.06 3.12
C LEU A 84 -9.24 -8.40 2.72
N SER A 85 -10.12 -8.49 3.72
CA SER A 85 -11.54 -8.67 3.46
C SER A 85 -12.19 -7.32 3.21
N VAL A 86 -12.94 -7.22 2.15
CA VAL A 86 -13.62 -5.96 1.81
C VAL A 86 -15.08 -6.23 1.53
N LEU A 87 -15.92 -5.23 1.82
CA LEU A 87 -17.35 -5.33 1.58
C LEU A 87 -17.65 -4.76 0.21
N THR A 88 -17.25 -5.51 -0.81
CA THR A 88 -17.49 -5.07 -2.17
C THR A 88 -17.47 -6.30 -3.07
N ASP A 89 -18.01 -6.19 -4.25
CA ASP A 89 -18.05 -7.32 -5.17
C ASP A 89 -16.79 -7.35 -6.04
N ALA A 90 -16.62 -8.44 -6.75
CA ALA A 90 -15.42 -8.62 -7.55
C ALA A 90 -15.31 -7.58 -8.66
N GLN A 91 -16.43 -7.15 -9.18
CA GLN A 91 -16.42 -6.16 -10.25
C GLN A 91 -15.92 -4.83 -9.75
N LYS A 92 -16.33 -4.43 -8.56
CA LYS A 92 -15.85 -3.18 -7.99
C LYS A 92 -14.37 -3.25 -7.66
N VAL A 93 -13.90 -4.39 -7.17
CA VAL A 93 -12.48 -4.56 -6.92
C VAL A 93 -11.70 -4.38 -8.22
N GLY A 94 -12.16 -4.96 -9.30
CA GLY A 94 -11.52 -4.81 -10.58
C GLY A 94 -11.47 -3.36 -11.03
N ARG A 95 -12.56 -2.63 -10.85
CA ARG A 95 -12.58 -1.22 -11.24
C ARG A 95 -11.62 -0.38 -10.41
N SER A 96 -11.55 -0.63 -9.12
CA SER A 96 -10.62 0.10 -8.27
C SER A 96 -9.18 -0.14 -8.67
N ALA A 97 -8.83 -1.38 -8.93
CA ALA A 97 -7.48 -1.69 -9.35
C ALA A 97 -7.13 -1.01 -10.66
N MET A 98 -8.07 -0.98 -11.59
CA MET A 98 -7.80 -0.34 -12.87
C MET A 98 -7.74 1.16 -12.77
N SER A 99 -8.61 1.76 -12.00
CA SER A 99 -8.59 3.22 -11.91
C SER A 99 -7.35 3.72 -11.18
N GLY A 100 -6.85 2.95 -10.27
CA GLY A 100 -5.63 3.35 -9.63
C GLY A 100 -4.43 2.99 -10.40
N GLY A 101 -4.53 2.24 -11.35
CA GLY A 101 -3.44 1.78 -11.95
C GLY A 101 -2.95 2.30 -13.06
N SER A 102 -2.00 2.54 -12.97
CA SER A 102 -1.43 2.98 -13.96
C SER A 102 -1.08 1.97 -14.66
N ALA A 103 -1.26 1.71 -15.32
CA ALA A 103 -0.73 0.81 -16.00
C ALA A 103 -0.58 -0.43 -15.86
N ARG A 104 -1.25 -1.08 -15.79
CA ARG A 104 -1.14 -2.31 -15.92
C ARG A 104 -0.87 -2.64 -17.23
N PRO A 105 0.01 -3.19 -17.58
CA PRO A 105 0.42 -3.59 -18.81
C PRO A 105 -0.50 -4.54 -19.28
N SER A 106 -0.88 -4.34 -20.18
CA SER A 106 -1.78 -5.17 -20.64
C SER A 106 -1.38 -6.39 -20.92
N SER A 107 -0.55 -6.58 -20.93
CA SER A 107 -0.10 -7.68 -21.28
C SER A 107 -0.67 -8.79 -21.14
N GLN A 108 -0.86 -9.04 -20.57
CA GLN A 108 -1.25 -10.13 -20.38
C GLN A 108 -2.05 -10.74 -21.11
N SER A 109 -2.20 -10.57 -21.73
CA SER A 109 -3.03 -11.07 -22.42
C SER A 109 -2.74 -12.25 -22.85
N ASN A 110 -2.43 -12.72 -22.87
CA ASN A 110 -2.21 -13.79 -23.36
C ASN A 110 -2.38 -14.86 -23.25
N SER A 111 -2.59 -14.89 -23.08
CA SER A 111 -2.64 -15.86 -22.90
C SER A 111 -3.13 -16.80 -23.32
N GLY A 112 -3.49 -16.85 -23.39
CA GLY A 112 -4.06 -17.78 -23.60
C GLY A 112 -3.74 -18.85 -24.25
N ARG A 113 -3.46 -19.36 -24.09
CA ARG A 113 -3.21 -20.46 -24.65
C ARG A 113 -2.98 -21.27 -23.93
#